data_3b2d6b19789fb9c1a52b2f3d5b9e03a6
#
_entry.id   3b2d6b19789fb9c1a52b2f3d5b9e03a6
#
_cell.length_a   1.000
_cell.length_b   1.000
_cell.length_c   1.000
_cell.angle_alpha   90.00
_cell.angle_beta   90.00
_cell.angle_gamma   90.00
#
_symmetry.space_group_name_H-M   'P 1'
#
loop_
_entity.id
_entity.type
_entity.pdbx_description
1 polymer ?
#
loop_
_entity_poly.entity_id
_entity_poly.type
_entity_poly.pdbx_seq_one_letter_code
_entity_poly.pdbx_strand_id
1 'polypeptide(L)'
;PRLETTVVLYDDNDGRVERAAEKLAQYGYSQVYALVGGVRAWQQEGGELFIDVNSASKAFGEWVEHFKHTPSLSAEDVQAKIDANDNIIILDARRFDEYQTMSIPTGRSVPGAELVLRAPALVKNENTTILVNCAGRTRSIIGTQSLINAKIPHPVYALRNGTIGWTLAGQNLEHGQ
;
A
#
# COMPACT_ATOMS: atom_id res chain seq x y z
N PRO A 1 9.46 -19.70 11.50
CA PRO A 1 8.82 -20.42 10.39
C PRO A 1 9.02 -21.91 10.58
N ARG A 2 8.04 -22.73 10.19
CA ARG A 2 8.16 -24.20 10.24
C ARG A 2 8.81 -24.65 8.94
N LEU A 3 10.06 -25.11 9.01
CA LEU A 3 10.85 -25.47 7.83
C LEU A 3 10.33 -26.73 7.09
N GLU A 4 9.56 -27.54 7.77
CA GLU A 4 8.87 -28.73 7.23
C GLU A 4 7.53 -28.40 6.56
N THR A 5 7.10 -27.14 6.54
CA THR A 5 5.85 -26.74 5.88
C THR A 5 5.96 -26.97 4.38
N THR A 6 4.95 -27.60 3.79
CA THR A 6 4.82 -27.69 2.33
C THR A 6 4.61 -26.31 1.73
N VAL A 7 5.50 -25.92 0.86
CA VAL A 7 5.44 -24.65 0.11
C VAL A 7 5.25 -24.97 -1.37
N VAL A 8 4.20 -24.46 -1.97
CA VAL A 8 3.96 -24.55 -3.41
C VAL A 8 4.19 -23.17 -4.02
N LEU A 9 5.14 -23.09 -4.93
CA LEU A 9 5.48 -21.87 -5.68
C LEU A 9 4.82 -21.88 -7.04
N TYR A 10 4.40 -20.71 -7.50
CA TYR A 10 3.89 -20.52 -8.87
C TYR A 10 4.24 -19.12 -9.39
N ASP A 11 4.29 -18.99 -10.70
CA ASP A 11 4.50 -17.73 -11.41
C ASP A 11 3.76 -17.77 -12.77
N ASP A 12 4.06 -16.81 -13.63
CA ASP A 12 3.58 -16.74 -15.01
C ASP A 12 4.52 -17.43 -16.02
N ASN A 13 5.31 -18.42 -15.59
CA ASN A 13 6.39 -19.07 -16.36
C ASN A 13 7.52 -18.11 -16.77
N ASP A 14 7.91 -17.23 -15.88
CA ASP A 14 8.96 -16.24 -16.09
C ASP A 14 10.27 -16.55 -15.35
N GLY A 15 10.39 -17.75 -14.76
CA GLY A 15 11.61 -18.26 -14.11
C GLY A 15 11.87 -17.71 -12.71
N ARG A 16 10.86 -17.11 -12.08
CA ARG A 16 10.96 -16.66 -10.69
C ARG A 16 10.87 -17.82 -9.70
N VAL A 17 10.09 -18.86 -10.05
CA VAL A 17 9.87 -20.04 -9.20
C VAL A 17 11.16 -20.75 -8.89
N GLU A 18 12.00 -21.01 -9.87
CA GLU A 18 13.27 -21.72 -9.71
C GLU A 18 14.18 -20.98 -8.74
N ARG A 19 14.37 -19.68 -8.94
CA ARG A 19 15.20 -18.85 -8.06
C ARG A 19 14.64 -18.76 -6.64
N ALA A 20 13.33 -18.72 -6.50
CA ALA A 20 12.67 -18.70 -5.19
C ALA A 20 12.83 -20.04 -4.48
N ALA A 21 12.70 -21.17 -5.20
CA ALA A 21 12.88 -22.51 -4.66
C ALA A 21 14.30 -22.73 -4.14
N GLU A 22 15.32 -22.35 -4.92
CA GLU A 22 16.73 -22.42 -4.51
C GLU A 22 16.98 -21.62 -3.22
N LYS A 23 16.42 -20.41 -3.13
CA LYS A 23 16.57 -19.56 -1.95
C LYS A 23 15.87 -20.14 -0.72
N LEU A 24 14.69 -20.71 -0.88
CA LEU A 24 13.97 -21.38 0.21
C LEU A 24 14.73 -22.64 0.69
N ALA A 25 15.29 -23.43 -0.23
CA ALA A 25 16.15 -24.56 0.12
C ALA A 25 17.37 -24.13 0.94
N GLN A 26 18.02 -23.01 0.57
CA GLN A 26 19.13 -22.42 1.34
C GLN A 26 18.71 -22.00 2.76
N TYR A 27 17.46 -21.59 2.94
CA TYR A 27 16.88 -21.27 4.26
C TYR A 27 16.42 -22.51 5.05
N GLY A 28 16.61 -23.72 4.50
CA GLY A 28 16.32 -24.99 5.17
C GLY A 28 14.91 -25.52 4.98
N TYR A 29 14.10 -24.95 4.07
CA TYR A 29 12.81 -25.53 3.73
C TYR A 29 13.01 -26.84 2.97
N SER A 30 12.39 -27.92 3.45
CA SER A 30 12.58 -29.29 2.92
C SER A 30 11.49 -29.75 1.96
N GLN A 31 10.35 -29.05 1.92
CA GLN A 31 9.20 -29.42 1.11
C GLN A 31 8.76 -28.25 0.21
N VAL A 32 9.58 -27.95 -0.80
CA VAL A 32 9.31 -26.88 -1.76
C VAL A 32 8.96 -27.49 -3.11
N TYR A 33 7.83 -27.15 -3.65
CA TYR A 33 7.27 -27.63 -4.91
C TYR A 33 6.98 -26.47 -5.85
N ALA A 34 7.04 -26.72 -7.14
CA ALA A 34 6.64 -25.80 -8.19
C ALA A 34 5.32 -26.27 -8.84
N LEU A 35 4.38 -25.35 -9.07
CA LEU A 35 3.20 -25.64 -9.88
C LEU A 35 3.60 -25.68 -11.34
N VAL A 36 3.57 -26.87 -11.94
CA VAL A 36 3.97 -27.08 -13.33
C VAL A 36 3.02 -26.29 -14.26
N GLY A 37 3.61 -25.47 -15.13
CA GLY A 37 2.85 -24.58 -16.04
C GLY A 37 2.25 -23.35 -15.38
N GLY A 38 2.50 -23.14 -14.09
CA GLY A 38 2.14 -21.93 -13.35
C GLY A 38 0.65 -21.62 -13.34
N VAL A 39 0.34 -20.33 -13.23
CA VAL A 39 -1.04 -19.82 -13.17
C VAL A 39 -1.86 -20.20 -14.42
N ARG A 40 -1.25 -20.28 -15.58
CA ARG A 40 -1.93 -20.62 -16.82
C ARG A 40 -2.40 -22.07 -16.83
N ALA A 41 -1.56 -23.01 -16.40
CA ALA A 41 -1.96 -24.41 -16.30
C ALA A 41 -3.08 -24.61 -15.28
N TRP A 42 -3.00 -23.93 -14.13
CA TRP A 42 -4.06 -23.93 -13.13
C TRP A 42 -5.42 -23.51 -13.74
N GLN A 43 -5.43 -22.42 -14.53
CA GLN A 43 -6.65 -21.95 -15.21
C GLN A 43 -7.16 -22.92 -16.26
N GLN A 44 -6.26 -23.54 -17.06
CA GLN A 44 -6.63 -24.53 -18.08
C GLN A 44 -7.27 -25.77 -17.49
N GLU A 45 -6.85 -26.19 -16.30
CA GLU A 45 -7.42 -27.30 -15.54
C GLU A 45 -8.72 -26.90 -14.78
N GLY A 46 -9.26 -25.72 -15.02
CA GLY A 46 -10.51 -25.25 -14.42
C GLY A 46 -10.33 -24.63 -13.02
N GLY A 47 -9.11 -24.36 -12.60
CA GLY A 47 -8.82 -23.67 -11.34
C GLY A 47 -9.30 -22.23 -11.37
N GLU A 48 -9.94 -21.80 -10.27
CA GLU A 48 -10.37 -20.41 -10.12
C GLU A 48 -9.17 -19.49 -9.89
N LEU A 49 -9.15 -18.36 -10.61
CA LEU A 49 -8.14 -17.32 -10.44
C LEU A 49 -8.76 -16.06 -9.83
N PHE A 50 -8.09 -15.54 -8.83
CA PHE A 50 -8.39 -14.24 -8.26
C PHE A 50 -7.29 -13.26 -8.68
N ILE A 51 -7.67 -12.16 -9.35
CA ILE A 51 -6.72 -11.15 -9.85
C ILE A 51 -6.05 -10.41 -8.69
N ASP A 52 -6.64 -10.46 -7.48
CA ASP A 52 -6.07 -9.78 -6.34
C ASP A 52 -6.62 -10.29 -4.99
N VAL A 53 -5.84 -10.10 -3.90
CA VAL A 53 -6.32 -10.26 -2.54
C VAL A 53 -7.24 -9.09 -2.20
N ASN A 54 -8.41 -9.37 -1.61
CA ASN A 54 -9.44 -8.35 -1.35
C ASN A 54 -9.89 -7.62 -2.63
N SER A 55 -10.03 -8.35 -3.73
CA SER A 55 -10.34 -7.79 -5.06
C SER A 55 -11.55 -6.85 -5.06
N ALA A 56 -12.62 -7.17 -4.33
CA ALA A 56 -13.80 -6.31 -4.26
C ALA A 56 -13.52 -4.93 -3.66
N SER A 57 -12.74 -4.83 -2.57
CA SER A 57 -12.37 -3.55 -1.97
C SER A 57 -11.38 -2.77 -2.82
N LYS A 58 -10.47 -3.46 -3.51
CA LYS A 58 -9.53 -2.83 -4.43
C LYS A 58 -10.25 -2.30 -5.67
N ALA A 59 -11.14 -3.10 -6.28
CA ALA A 59 -11.98 -2.65 -7.38
C ALA A 59 -12.83 -1.43 -6.99
N PHE A 60 -13.37 -1.40 -5.78
CA PHE A 60 -14.08 -0.24 -5.27
C PHE A 60 -13.17 1.00 -5.14
N GLY A 61 -11.96 0.85 -4.64
CA GLY A 61 -10.97 1.94 -4.57
C GLY A 61 -10.62 2.51 -5.95
N GLU A 62 -10.36 1.65 -6.94
CA GLU A 62 -10.11 2.05 -8.34
C GLU A 62 -11.34 2.75 -8.94
N TRP A 63 -12.54 2.23 -8.67
CA TRP A 63 -13.78 2.87 -9.09
C TRP A 63 -13.92 4.28 -8.48
N VAL A 64 -13.66 4.43 -7.18
CA VAL A 64 -13.70 5.74 -6.50
C VAL A 64 -12.72 6.72 -7.15
N GLU A 65 -11.46 6.30 -7.36
CA GLU A 65 -10.45 7.14 -8.00
C GLU A 65 -10.90 7.58 -9.39
N HIS A 66 -11.39 6.64 -10.20
CA HIS A 66 -11.81 6.92 -11.57
C HIS A 66 -13.02 7.87 -11.63
N PHE A 67 -14.09 7.58 -10.87
CA PHE A 67 -15.34 8.36 -10.95
C PHE A 67 -15.30 9.67 -10.16
N LYS A 68 -14.51 9.75 -9.09
CA LYS A 68 -14.41 10.96 -8.25
C LYS A 68 -13.19 11.81 -8.60
N HIS A 69 -12.31 11.31 -9.47
CA HIS A 69 -11.05 11.96 -9.79
C HIS A 69 -10.25 12.31 -8.53
N THR A 70 -10.20 11.37 -7.59
CA THR A 70 -9.52 11.55 -6.31
C THR A 70 -8.07 11.95 -6.54
N PRO A 71 -7.63 13.12 -6.08
CA PRO A 71 -6.29 13.63 -6.39
C PRO A 71 -5.20 12.85 -5.67
N SER A 72 -4.05 12.69 -6.34
CA SER A 72 -2.89 12.00 -5.78
C SER A 72 -1.59 12.74 -6.10
N LEU A 73 -0.56 12.55 -5.25
CA LEU A 73 0.81 12.99 -5.47
C LEU A 73 1.74 11.77 -5.58
N SER A 74 2.80 11.89 -6.37
CA SER A 74 3.84 10.86 -6.45
C SER A 74 4.72 10.86 -5.19
N ALA A 75 5.50 9.80 -5.00
CA ALA A 75 6.48 9.73 -3.91
C ALA A 75 7.53 10.84 -4.03
N GLU A 76 7.97 11.13 -5.25
CA GLU A 76 8.95 12.17 -5.55
C GLU A 76 8.40 13.57 -5.25
N ASP A 77 7.15 13.86 -5.63
CA ASP A 77 6.49 15.15 -5.33
C ASP A 77 6.36 15.36 -3.82
N VAL A 78 6.01 14.29 -3.09
CA VAL A 78 5.88 14.36 -1.62
C VAL A 78 7.24 14.52 -0.95
N GLN A 79 8.28 13.81 -1.41
CA GLN A 79 9.63 13.99 -0.89
C GLN A 79 10.12 15.42 -1.10
N ALA A 80 9.92 15.97 -2.29
CA ALA A 80 10.28 17.36 -2.57
C ALA A 80 9.58 18.36 -1.64
N LYS A 81 8.31 18.09 -1.26
CA LYS A 81 7.59 18.92 -0.28
C LYS A 81 8.15 18.78 1.14
N ILE A 82 8.56 17.58 1.54
CA ILE A 82 9.22 17.36 2.84
C ILE A 82 10.55 18.12 2.87
N ASP A 83 11.37 18.00 1.83
CA ASP A 83 12.68 18.63 1.73
C ASP A 83 12.59 20.16 1.70
N ALA A 84 11.54 20.69 1.07
CA ALA A 84 11.23 22.13 1.05
C ALA A 84 10.64 22.64 2.38
N ASN A 85 10.38 21.73 3.34
CA ASN A 85 9.70 22.04 4.59
C ASN A 85 8.31 22.70 4.37
N ASP A 86 7.61 22.24 3.32
CA ASP A 86 6.26 22.69 2.99
C ASP A 86 5.29 22.37 4.14
N ASN A 87 4.22 23.15 4.23
CA ASN A 87 3.16 22.92 5.22
C ASN A 87 2.29 21.72 4.82
N ILE A 88 2.81 20.52 5.07
CA ILE A 88 2.19 19.24 4.77
C ILE A 88 2.06 18.39 6.03
N ILE A 89 0.99 17.62 6.13
CA ILE A 89 0.82 16.56 7.13
C ILE A 89 0.53 15.23 6.42
N ILE A 90 1.23 14.18 6.82
CA ILE A 90 1.07 12.83 6.27
C ILE A 90 0.29 12.00 7.27
N LEU A 91 -0.90 11.51 6.88
CA LEU A 91 -1.77 10.68 7.68
C LEU A 91 -1.79 9.26 7.13
N ASP A 92 -1.31 8.31 7.92
CA ASP A 92 -1.25 6.91 7.52
C ASP A 92 -2.54 6.19 7.89
N ALA A 93 -3.31 5.80 6.87
CA ALA A 93 -4.62 5.16 7.01
C ALA A 93 -4.54 3.66 7.33
N ARG A 94 -3.35 3.10 7.49
CA ARG A 94 -3.14 1.70 7.85
C ARG A 94 -3.46 1.45 9.32
N ARG A 95 -3.49 0.18 9.69
CA ARG A 95 -3.52 -0.21 11.11
C ARG A 95 -2.24 0.24 11.80
N PHE A 96 -2.30 0.44 13.11
CA PHE A 96 -1.16 0.93 13.89
C PHE A 96 0.06 -0.01 13.80
N ASP A 97 -0.16 -1.33 13.82
CA ASP A 97 0.91 -2.33 13.69
C ASP A 97 1.63 -2.28 12.34
N GLU A 98 0.91 -2.01 11.24
CA GLU A 98 1.52 -1.79 9.92
C GLU A 98 2.34 -0.49 9.91
N TYR A 99 1.81 0.58 10.50
CA TYR A 99 2.48 1.87 10.62
C TYR A 99 3.76 1.75 11.45
N GLN A 100 3.70 1.11 12.61
CA GLN A 100 4.84 0.91 13.50
C GLN A 100 5.94 0.06 12.84
N THR A 101 5.59 -0.91 12.01
CA THR A 101 6.58 -1.73 11.30
C THR A 101 7.42 -0.89 10.35
N MET A 102 6.79 0.01 9.60
CA MET A 102 7.45 0.96 8.70
C MET A 102 6.51 2.11 8.36
N SER A 103 7.00 3.32 8.30
CA SER A 103 6.20 4.51 7.99
C SER A 103 6.97 5.50 7.11
N ILE A 104 6.23 6.36 6.44
CA ILE A 104 6.80 7.51 5.73
C ILE A 104 7.30 8.52 6.78
N PRO A 105 8.50 9.09 6.62
CA PRO A 105 9.03 10.09 7.54
C PRO A 105 8.03 11.21 7.84
N THR A 106 7.96 11.62 9.09
CA THR A 106 7.01 12.61 9.62
C THR A 106 5.53 12.20 9.59
N GLY A 107 5.20 10.99 9.13
CA GLY A 107 3.85 10.45 9.08
C GLY A 107 3.23 10.27 10.47
N ARG A 108 1.92 10.27 10.53
CA ARG A 108 1.15 10.02 11.76
C ARG A 108 0.14 8.91 11.53
N SER A 109 0.04 7.98 12.46
CA SER A 109 -0.96 6.92 12.41
C SER A 109 -2.36 7.49 12.66
N VAL A 110 -3.20 7.38 11.64
CA VAL A 110 -4.63 7.71 11.69
C VAL A 110 -5.40 6.69 10.87
N PRO A 111 -5.81 5.55 11.46
CA PRO A 111 -6.53 4.51 10.75
C PRO A 111 -7.69 5.06 9.93
N GLY A 112 -7.93 4.46 8.75
CA GLY A 112 -8.84 5.03 7.74
C GLY A 112 -10.23 5.39 8.26
N ALA A 113 -10.78 4.61 9.20
CA ALA A 113 -12.07 4.88 9.82
C ALA A 113 -12.08 6.14 10.73
N GLU A 114 -10.90 6.59 11.17
CA GLU A 114 -10.75 7.73 12.07
C GLU A 114 -10.36 9.03 11.35
N LEU A 115 -10.01 8.97 10.07
CA LEU A 115 -9.47 10.10 9.30
C LEU A 115 -10.35 11.35 9.38
N VAL A 116 -11.64 11.20 9.08
CA VAL A 116 -12.58 12.34 9.05
C VAL A 116 -12.74 12.99 10.43
N LEU A 117 -12.70 12.18 11.48
CA LEU A 117 -12.83 12.66 12.86
C LEU A 117 -11.55 13.34 13.35
N ARG A 118 -10.38 12.77 13.02
CA ARG A 118 -9.10 13.19 13.63
C ARG A 118 -8.33 14.22 12.81
N ALA A 119 -8.44 14.20 11.48
CA ALA A 119 -7.69 15.11 10.61
C ALA A 119 -7.85 16.58 10.99
N PRO A 120 -9.05 17.12 11.29
CA PRO A 120 -9.21 18.52 11.65
C PRO A 120 -8.42 18.95 12.89
N ALA A 121 -8.30 18.06 13.88
CA ALA A 121 -7.54 18.35 15.11
C ALA A 121 -6.03 18.28 14.92
N LEU A 122 -5.55 17.63 13.86
CA LEU A 122 -4.13 17.43 13.56
C LEU A 122 -3.56 18.54 12.67
N VAL A 123 -4.42 19.26 11.96
CA VAL A 123 -4.04 20.36 11.05
C VAL A 123 -3.80 21.63 11.85
N LYS A 124 -2.63 22.24 11.68
CA LYS A 124 -2.22 23.39 12.51
C LYS A 124 -2.70 24.75 11.97
N ASN A 125 -2.94 24.85 10.68
CA ASN A 125 -3.37 26.09 10.04
C ASN A 125 -4.12 25.81 8.72
N GLU A 126 -4.81 26.83 8.20
CA GLU A 126 -5.72 26.72 7.06
C GLU A 126 -5.06 26.29 5.74
N ASN A 127 -3.75 26.51 5.59
CA ASN A 127 -3.02 26.20 4.36
C ASN A 127 -2.25 24.87 4.42
N THR A 128 -2.55 24.02 5.39
CA THR A 128 -1.88 22.71 5.50
C THR A 128 -2.42 21.75 4.43
N THR A 129 -1.52 21.18 3.64
CA THR A 129 -1.84 20.09 2.73
C THR A 129 -1.92 18.77 3.50
N ILE A 130 -3.00 18.03 3.33
CA ILE A 130 -3.18 16.70 3.92
C ILE A 130 -2.83 15.65 2.88
N LEU A 131 -1.88 14.78 3.19
CA LEU A 131 -1.54 13.61 2.41
C LEU A 131 -2.02 12.36 3.14
N VAL A 132 -2.78 11.50 2.47
CA VAL A 132 -3.22 10.22 3.02
C VAL A 132 -2.36 9.10 2.43
N ASN A 133 -1.67 8.36 3.31
CA ASN A 133 -0.87 7.19 2.96
C ASN A 133 -1.60 5.88 3.31
N CYS A 134 -1.23 4.80 2.60
CA CYS A 134 -1.48 3.42 3.00
C CYS A 134 -0.38 2.50 2.45
N ALA A 135 -0.57 1.19 2.48
CA ALA A 135 0.43 0.26 1.91
C ALA A 135 0.59 0.41 0.39
N GLY A 136 -0.53 0.54 -0.33
CA GLY A 136 -0.59 0.65 -1.79
C GLY A 136 -1.53 1.76 -2.25
N ARG A 137 -2.79 1.43 -2.57
CA ARG A 137 -3.71 2.41 -3.21
C ARG A 137 -5.04 2.56 -2.48
N THR A 138 -5.74 1.48 -2.20
CA THR A 138 -7.16 1.47 -1.85
C THR A 138 -7.51 2.33 -0.65
N ARG A 139 -6.82 2.15 0.49
CA ARG A 139 -7.13 2.87 1.74
C ARG A 139 -6.80 4.36 1.64
N SER A 140 -5.73 4.73 0.94
CA SER A 140 -5.37 6.14 0.73
C SER A 140 -6.36 6.84 -0.20
N ILE A 141 -6.80 6.20 -1.28
CA ILE A 141 -7.82 6.73 -2.20
C ILE A 141 -9.14 6.95 -1.45
N ILE A 142 -9.64 5.90 -0.78
CA ILE A 142 -10.91 5.98 -0.04
C ILE A 142 -10.83 7.02 1.10
N GLY A 143 -9.72 7.04 1.84
CA GLY A 143 -9.50 8.01 2.92
C GLY A 143 -9.45 9.45 2.42
N THR A 144 -8.73 9.71 1.35
CA THR A 144 -8.68 11.02 0.68
C THR A 144 -10.06 11.45 0.24
N GLN A 145 -10.79 10.57 -0.46
CA GLN A 145 -12.14 10.90 -0.92
C GLN A 145 -13.11 11.13 0.25
N SER A 146 -12.95 10.40 1.36
CA SER A 146 -13.76 10.60 2.56
C SER A 146 -13.54 11.98 3.19
N LEU A 147 -12.30 12.46 3.24
CA LEU A 147 -11.98 13.82 3.71
C LEU A 147 -12.57 14.88 2.78
N ILE A 148 -12.48 14.68 1.46
CA ILE A 148 -13.09 15.58 0.46
C ILE A 148 -14.62 15.61 0.61
N ASN A 149 -15.26 14.45 0.75
CA ASN A 149 -16.71 14.35 0.95
C ASN A 149 -17.18 15.01 2.25
N ALA A 150 -16.34 14.94 3.30
CA ALA A 150 -16.58 15.64 4.56
C ALA A 150 -16.33 17.15 4.47
N LYS A 151 -15.93 17.66 3.32
CA LYS A 151 -15.64 19.10 3.07
C LYS A 151 -14.60 19.67 4.03
N ILE A 152 -13.57 18.88 4.33
CA ILE A 152 -12.41 19.37 5.10
C ILE A 152 -11.79 20.55 4.31
N PRO A 153 -11.62 21.75 4.92
CA PRO A 153 -11.23 22.96 4.21
C PRO A 153 -9.72 23.03 3.94
N HIS A 154 -9.14 21.93 3.43
CA HIS A 154 -7.71 21.78 3.16
C HIS A 154 -7.51 21.07 1.82
N PRO A 155 -6.40 21.32 1.11
CA PRO A 155 -5.98 20.47 0.00
C PRO A 155 -5.69 19.04 0.52
N VAL A 156 -6.35 18.03 -0.07
CA VAL A 156 -6.19 16.62 0.33
C VAL A 156 -5.76 15.80 -0.86
N TYR A 157 -4.74 14.97 -0.70
CA TYR A 157 -4.21 14.09 -1.73
C TYR A 157 -3.95 12.69 -1.18
N ALA A 158 -4.09 11.67 -2.04
CA ALA A 158 -3.58 10.33 -1.77
C ALA A 158 -2.10 10.22 -2.15
N LEU A 159 -1.30 9.50 -1.38
CA LEU A 159 0.02 9.10 -1.84
C LEU A 159 -0.14 8.00 -2.90
N ARG A 160 0.30 8.28 -4.12
CA ARG A 160 0.21 7.33 -5.23
C ARG A 160 1.06 6.10 -4.94
N ASN A 161 0.43 4.93 -5.00
CA ASN A 161 1.02 3.63 -4.68
C ASN A 161 1.54 3.48 -3.24
N GLY A 162 1.21 4.41 -2.34
CA GLY A 162 1.45 4.31 -0.90
C GLY A 162 2.90 4.04 -0.50
N THR A 163 3.08 3.34 0.61
CA THR A 163 4.41 2.95 1.12
C THR A 163 5.19 2.08 0.12
N ILE A 164 4.51 1.26 -0.70
CA ILE A 164 5.16 0.47 -1.76
C ILE A 164 5.75 1.40 -2.81
N GLY A 165 4.97 2.38 -3.30
CA GLY A 165 5.47 3.37 -4.27
C GLY A 165 6.61 4.21 -3.71
N TRP A 166 6.54 4.59 -2.45
CA TRP A 166 7.59 5.29 -1.73
C TRP A 166 8.91 4.52 -1.73
N THR A 167 8.85 3.23 -1.39
CA THR A 167 10.02 2.33 -1.39
C THR A 167 10.59 2.13 -2.79
N LEU A 168 9.72 1.96 -3.80
CA LEU A 168 10.16 1.79 -5.19
C LEU A 168 10.81 3.04 -5.77
N ALA A 169 10.45 4.23 -5.28
CA ALA A 169 11.10 5.50 -5.60
C ALA A 169 12.46 5.69 -4.87
N GLY A 170 12.90 4.69 -4.09
CA GLY A 170 14.18 4.74 -3.37
C GLY A 170 14.18 5.64 -2.14
N GLN A 171 13.01 6.03 -1.64
CA GLN A 171 12.89 6.90 -0.48
C GLN A 171 13.04 6.13 0.83
N ASN A 172 13.54 6.79 1.87
CA ASN A 172 13.74 6.20 3.18
C ASN A 172 12.44 6.02 3.94
N LEU A 173 12.40 4.99 4.79
CA LEU A 173 11.31 4.72 5.73
C LEU A 173 11.80 4.86 7.17
N GLU A 174 10.87 5.19 8.06
CA GLU A 174 11.05 5.11 9.52
C GLU A 174 10.47 3.79 10.04
N HIS A 175 11.00 3.32 11.17
CA HIS A 175 10.62 2.07 11.80
C HIS A 175 10.44 2.27 13.30
N GLY A 176 9.44 1.62 13.91
CA GLY A 176 9.24 1.63 15.36
C GLY A 176 8.68 2.94 15.93
N GLN A 177 7.91 3.70 15.13
CA GLN A 177 7.31 4.98 15.55
C GLN A 177 6.06 4.78 16.42
#